data_0a56d195418011d081baf10db03ae429
#
_entry.id   0a56d195418011d081baf10db03ae429
#
_cell.length_a   1.000
_cell.length_b   1.000
_cell.length_c   1.000
_cell.angle_alpha   90.00
_cell.angle_beta   90.00
_cell.angle_gamma   90.00
#
_symmetry.space_group_name_H-M   'P 1'
#
loop_
_entity.id
_entity.type
_entity.pdbx_description
1 polymer ?
#
loop_
_entity_poly.entity_id
_entity_poly.type
_entity_poly.pdbx_seq_one_letter_code
_entity_poly.pdbx_strand_id
1 'polypeptide(L)'
;MKTLLKRFLLIAFCITPIVLLINYSFTSKAKDKPDLQNKSSKTASTSEKKIEDPEITLTFSGDTMFDWQLRPVIEKNGADYPFQHVKEEITKADISFVNLESAFTTREKKAPGQLFWIKSDPSTLQSIKNTGYDIVNIGNNHTLDYGQDGLLDTISHVEKLKFPYIGAGKNAKDAYTAREMTVKGKKFKFLSFVRFMPDTNWVAGNNKPGVANGYDLNLVTKTIKEQKQDADYLIFYMHWGVEKSNRPVEYQKQYVPKMVEAGANAIVGSHPHWLQGFEYYNKVPIAYSLGNFLFPSYVNGKSAETGVLTLTFKGKDVQMSFNPYIIRNNQVSPVNVEEKKKALQYLQTISTDVEIDATGKIKNKRN
;
A
#
# COMPACT_ATOMS: atom_id res chain seq x y z
N MET A 1 -16.31 -47.86 42.46
CA MET A 1 -17.59 -48.61 42.37
C MET A 1 -18.34 -48.14 41.13
N LYS A 2 -18.56 -49.09 40.22
CA LYS A 2 -19.61 -49.21 39.18
C LYS A 2 -19.85 -47.99 38.24
N THR A 3 -19.27 -48.00 37.02
CA THR A 3 -19.85 -48.51 35.74
C THR A 3 -21.26 -48.03 35.44
N LEU A 4 -21.41 -47.25 34.32
CA LEU A 4 -22.41 -47.61 33.32
C LEU A 4 -22.05 -46.99 31.94
N LEU A 5 -21.81 -47.91 31.05
CA LEU A 5 -21.62 -47.79 29.59
C LEU A 5 -23.02 -47.61 28.96
N LYS A 6 -23.23 -46.66 28.04
CA LYS A 6 -24.32 -46.78 27.07
C LYS A 6 -23.81 -46.46 25.67
N ARG A 7 -23.79 -47.54 24.87
CA ARG A 7 -23.65 -47.54 23.40
C ARG A 7 -24.91 -46.95 22.78
N PHE A 8 -24.76 -46.15 21.74
CA PHE A 8 -25.80 -45.98 20.72
C PHE A 8 -25.22 -46.13 19.31
N LEU A 9 -25.97 -46.87 18.52
CA LEU A 9 -25.70 -47.43 17.19
C LEU A 9 -25.55 -46.37 16.10
N LEU A 10 -24.66 -46.68 15.16
CA LEU A 10 -24.64 -46.11 13.81
C LEU A 10 -25.90 -46.58 13.01
N ILE A 11 -26.47 -45.64 12.25
CA ILE A 11 -27.24 -45.97 11.05
C ILE A 11 -26.71 -45.05 9.92
N ALA A 12 -26.00 -45.67 8.98
CA ALA A 12 -25.58 -45.09 7.75
C ALA A 12 -26.73 -45.20 6.72
N PHE A 13 -27.13 -44.07 6.14
CA PHE A 13 -27.97 -44.07 4.93
C PHE A 13 -27.12 -43.67 3.72
N CYS A 14 -26.81 -44.67 2.90
CA CYS A 14 -26.30 -44.47 1.54
C CYS A 14 -27.46 -44.10 0.62
N ILE A 15 -27.38 -42.96 -0.01
CA ILE A 15 -28.22 -42.59 -1.16
C ILE A 15 -27.29 -42.39 -2.34
N THR A 16 -27.30 -43.35 -3.26
CA THR A 16 -26.70 -43.26 -4.61
C THR A 16 -27.70 -42.61 -5.60
N PRO A 17 -27.32 -41.64 -6.40
CA PRO A 17 -28.14 -41.23 -7.54
C PRO A 17 -27.85 -42.06 -8.76
N ILE A 18 -28.91 -42.67 -9.29
CA ILE A 18 -28.95 -43.38 -10.57
C ILE A 18 -28.92 -42.34 -11.71
N VAL A 19 -27.91 -42.42 -12.57
CA VAL A 19 -27.82 -41.66 -13.81
C VAL A 19 -28.46 -42.50 -14.92
N LEU A 20 -29.59 -42.06 -15.44
CA LEU A 20 -30.23 -42.64 -16.63
C LEU A 20 -29.59 -42.04 -17.89
N LEU A 21 -28.85 -42.86 -18.64
CA LEU A 21 -28.42 -42.59 -20.00
C LEU A 21 -29.52 -42.99 -20.98
N ILE A 22 -30.12 -42.04 -21.66
CA ILE A 22 -31.03 -42.30 -22.81
C ILE A 22 -30.20 -42.10 -24.07
N ASN A 23 -29.86 -43.19 -24.74
CA ASN A 23 -29.34 -43.21 -26.10
C ASN A 23 -30.52 -43.12 -27.11
N TYR A 24 -30.55 -42.08 -27.92
CA TYR A 24 -31.38 -42.01 -29.11
C TYR A 24 -30.49 -42.17 -30.34
N SER A 25 -30.59 -43.34 -30.97
CA SER A 25 -30.06 -43.58 -32.32
C SER A 25 -31.11 -43.22 -33.34
N PHE A 26 -30.82 -42.30 -34.23
CA PHE A 26 -31.60 -42.08 -35.44
C PHE A 26 -30.74 -42.44 -36.66
N THR A 27 -31.18 -43.48 -37.37
CA THR A 27 -30.75 -43.85 -38.71
C THR A 27 -31.45 -42.99 -39.75
N SER A 28 -30.72 -42.36 -40.64
CA SER A 28 -31.29 -41.66 -41.79
C SER A 28 -30.74 -42.17 -43.10
N LYS A 29 -31.64 -42.32 -44.03
CA LYS A 29 -31.39 -42.69 -45.39
C LYS A 29 -30.79 -41.55 -46.21
N ALA A 30 -29.85 -41.90 -47.06
CA ALA A 30 -29.29 -41.03 -48.08
C ALA A 30 -30.36 -40.72 -49.21
N LYS A 31 -30.33 -39.50 -49.69
CA LYS A 31 -30.81 -39.13 -51.04
C LYS A 31 -29.97 -38.01 -51.63
N ASP A 32 -29.74 -38.16 -52.88
CA ASP A 32 -28.89 -37.56 -53.89
C ASP A 32 -28.72 -36.03 -53.93
N LYS A 33 -27.57 -35.65 -54.49
CA LYS A 33 -27.09 -34.30 -54.83
C LYS A 33 -27.91 -33.66 -55.97
N PRO A 34 -27.91 -32.32 -56.12
CA PRO A 34 -27.15 -31.75 -57.21
C PRO A 34 -26.13 -30.68 -56.86
N ASP A 35 -25.11 -30.64 -57.68
CA ASP A 35 -23.99 -29.76 -57.79
C ASP A 35 -24.41 -28.30 -58.04
N LEU A 36 -23.88 -27.32 -57.26
CA LEU A 36 -23.92 -25.91 -57.63
C LEU A 36 -22.73 -25.17 -57.03
N GLN A 37 -21.75 -24.92 -57.89
CA GLN A 37 -20.86 -23.78 -58.00
C GLN A 37 -20.51 -22.95 -56.74
N ASN A 38 -19.28 -23.10 -56.40
CA ASN A 38 -18.28 -22.15 -55.93
C ASN A 38 -18.73 -20.67 -55.84
N LYS A 39 -19.03 -20.18 -54.63
CA LYS A 39 -18.93 -18.77 -54.28
C LYS A 39 -18.02 -18.65 -53.06
N SER A 40 -16.83 -18.14 -53.34
CA SER A 40 -15.84 -17.68 -52.35
C SER A 40 -16.53 -16.74 -51.34
N SER A 41 -16.85 -17.25 -50.15
CA SER A 41 -17.20 -16.41 -49.02
C SER A 41 -15.90 -15.89 -48.41
N LYS A 42 -15.61 -14.61 -48.64
CA LYS A 42 -14.65 -13.86 -47.84
C LYS A 42 -15.06 -13.98 -46.37
N THR A 43 -14.35 -14.81 -45.63
CA THR A 43 -14.41 -14.80 -44.18
C THR A 43 -13.90 -13.43 -43.73
N ALA A 44 -14.83 -12.58 -43.32
CA ALA A 44 -14.48 -11.36 -42.60
C ALA A 44 -13.79 -11.78 -41.29
N SER A 45 -12.47 -11.66 -41.26
CA SER A 45 -11.71 -11.72 -40.04
C SER A 45 -12.20 -10.56 -39.19
N THR A 46 -13.08 -10.81 -38.26
CA THR A 46 -13.31 -9.90 -37.12
C THR A 46 -12.04 -9.91 -36.30
N SER A 47 -11.17 -8.93 -36.53
CA SER A 47 -10.06 -8.64 -35.62
C SER A 47 -10.71 -8.35 -34.27
N GLU A 48 -10.63 -9.28 -33.33
CA GLU A 48 -10.90 -8.99 -31.92
C GLU A 48 -10.01 -7.80 -31.55
N LYS A 49 -10.64 -6.68 -31.29
CA LYS A 49 -9.98 -5.46 -30.81
C LYS A 49 -9.40 -5.84 -29.48
N LYS A 50 -8.07 -6.07 -29.41
CA LYS A 50 -7.35 -6.35 -28.18
C LYS A 50 -7.65 -5.20 -27.22
N ILE A 51 -8.47 -5.47 -26.20
CA ILE A 51 -8.77 -4.47 -25.16
C ILE A 51 -7.44 -4.20 -24.48
N GLU A 52 -6.88 -3.01 -24.69
CA GLU A 52 -5.66 -2.60 -23.96
C GLU A 52 -5.98 -2.49 -22.49
N ASP A 53 -5.05 -3.00 -21.66
CA ASP A 53 -5.11 -2.80 -20.21
C ASP A 53 -5.12 -1.29 -19.89
N PRO A 54 -6.02 -0.83 -19.03
CA PRO A 54 -6.08 0.58 -18.66
C PRO A 54 -4.79 0.99 -17.94
N GLU A 55 -4.37 2.21 -18.19
CA GLU A 55 -3.33 2.84 -17.39
C GLU A 55 -3.92 3.35 -16.08
N ILE A 56 -3.32 2.95 -14.94
CA ILE A 56 -3.76 3.29 -13.58
C ILE A 56 -2.59 3.88 -12.82
N THR A 57 -2.81 5.04 -12.25
CA THR A 57 -1.79 5.79 -11.51
C THR A 57 -2.05 5.77 -10.01
N LEU A 58 -1.03 5.42 -9.24
CA LEU A 58 -1.04 5.49 -7.79
C LEU A 58 0.02 6.47 -7.31
N THR A 59 -0.33 7.38 -6.38
CA THR A 59 0.65 8.25 -5.72
C THR A 59 0.86 7.87 -4.27
N PHE A 60 2.09 8.04 -3.80
CA PHE A 60 2.50 7.74 -2.44
C PHE A 60 3.26 8.92 -1.85
N SER A 61 2.90 9.28 -0.62
CA SER A 61 3.56 10.29 0.20
C SER A 61 4.13 9.65 1.47
N GLY A 62 5.22 10.23 1.98
CA GLY A 62 5.94 9.74 3.15
C GLY A 62 5.26 10.06 4.49
N ASP A 63 6.09 10.22 5.52
CA ASP A 63 5.68 10.35 6.91
C ASP A 63 5.03 11.71 7.19
N THR A 64 3.81 11.69 7.73
CA THR A 64 2.95 12.87 7.92
C THR A 64 2.42 12.94 9.34
N MET A 65 2.64 14.07 10.00
CA MET A 65 2.08 14.36 11.33
C MET A 65 1.62 15.82 11.44
N PHE A 66 0.77 16.14 12.44
CA PHE A 66 0.21 17.48 12.67
C PHE A 66 0.45 17.96 14.10
N ASP A 67 1.64 17.70 14.63
CA ASP A 67 1.98 17.99 16.03
C ASP A 67 3.09 19.03 16.15
N TRP A 68 3.45 19.33 17.36
CA TRP A 68 4.53 20.25 17.77
C TRP A 68 4.38 21.63 17.13
N GLN A 69 5.40 22.14 16.43
CA GLN A 69 5.39 23.46 15.80
C GLN A 69 4.39 23.60 14.65
N LEU A 70 3.81 22.50 14.15
CA LEU A 70 2.73 22.56 13.18
C LEU A 70 1.39 23.01 13.78
N ARG A 71 1.15 22.73 15.09
CA ARG A 71 -0.10 23.11 15.74
C ARG A 71 -0.43 24.60 15.61
N PRO A 72 0.42 25.54 16.06
CA PRO A 72 0.12 26.98 15.90
C PRO A 72 0.02 27.45 14.47
N VAL A 73 0.70 26.77 13.52
CA VAL A 73 0.59 27.08 12.10
C VAL A 73 -0.77 26.69 11.56
N ILE A 74 -1.27 25.51 11.96
CA ILE A 74 -2.58 24.98 11.58
C ILE A 74 -3.70 25.81 12.21
N GLU A 75 -3.58 26.17 13.48
CA GLU A 75 -4.53 27.05 14.18
C GLU A 75 -4.67 28.40 13.47
N LYS A 76 -3.56 28.97 12.99
CA LYS A 76 -3.55 30.27 12.30
C LYS A 76 -4.06 30.20 10.86
N ASN A 77 -3.66 29.16 10.09
CA ASN A 77 -3.82 29.14 8.63
C ASN A 77 -4.82 28.07 8.15
N GLY A 78 -5.31 27.22 9.06
CA GLY A 78 -6.12 26.03 8.74
C GLY A 78 -5.30 24.79 8.43
N ALA A 79 -5.91 23.62 8.60
CA ALA A 79 -5.25 22.32 8.46
C ALA A 79 -4.87 21.97 6.98
N ASP A 80 -5.50 22.60 6.00
CA ASP A 80 -5.20 22.40 4.57
C ASP A 80 -3.94 23.18 4.11
N TYR A 81 -3.49 24.16 4.90
CA TYR A 81 -2.35 25.01 4.56
C TYR A 81 -1.07 24.24 4.20
N PRO A 82 -0.68 23.16 4.91
CA PRO A 82 0.54 22.41 4.58
C PRO A 82 0.54 21.79 3.18
N PHE A 83 -0.63 21.50 2.61
CA PHE A 83 -0.76 20.72 1.37
C PHE A 83 -1.17 21.56 0.15
N GLN A 84 -1.29 22.88 0.27
CA GLN A 84 -1.80 23.75 -0.79
C GLN A 84 -1.08 23.59 -2.12
N HIS A 85 0.24 23.38 -2.09
CA HIS A 85 1.08 23.29 -3.28
C HIS A 85 1.18 21.89 -3.88
N VAL A 86 0.75 20.84 -3.17
CA VAL A 86 0.86 19.45 -3.62
C VAL A 86 -0.50 18.83 -3.96
N LYS A 87 -1.58 19.46 -3.53
CA LYS A 87 -2.95 18.96 -3.70
C LYS A 87 -3.28 18.57 -5.14
N GLU A 88 -2.90 19.40 -6.11
CA GLU A 88 -3.17 19.15 -7.53
C GLU A 88 -2.51 17.85 -8.00
N GLU A 89 -1.28 17.56 -7.57
CA GLU A 89 -0.58 16.32 -7.93
C GLU A 89 -1.23 15.09 -7.29
N ILE A 90 -1.62 15.19 -6.01
CA ILE A 90 -2.29 14.11 -5.30
C ILE A 90 -3.64 13.76 -5.94
N THR A 91 -4.44 14.77 -6.30
CA THR A 91 -5.79 14.57 -6.88
C THR A 91 -5.79 14.06 -8.31
N LYS A 92 -4.67 14.14 -9.04
CA LYS A 92 -4.56 13.62 -10.42
C LYS A 92 -4.44 12.11 -10.50
N ALA A 93 -4.01 11.46 -9.41
CA ALA A 93 -3.86 10.01 -9.38
C ALA A 93 -5.22 9.31 -9.24
N ASP A 94 -5.27 8.07 -9.72
CA ASP A 94 -6.46 7.21 -9.55
C ASP A 94 -6.61 6.74 -8.08
N ILE A 95 -5.49 6.55 -7.37
CA ILE A 95 -5.45 6.24 -5.92
C ILE A 95 -4.28 6.99 -5.29
N SER A 96 -4.52 7.64 -4.17
CA SER A 96 -3.49 8.40 -3.42
C SER A 96 -3.34 7.90 -2.00
N PHE A 97 -2.09 7.67 -1.59
CA PHE A 97 -1.70 7.04 -0.34
C PHE A 97 -0.79 7.94 0.51
N VAL A 98 -0.99 7.94 1.84
CA VAL A 98 -0.11 8.64 2.78
C VAL A 98 0.10 7.84 4.08
N ASN A 99 1.29 7.96 4.69
CA ASN A 99 1.55 7.45 6.04
C ASN A 99 1.20 8.50 7.09
N LEU A 100 0.25 8.19 7.97
CA LEU A 100 -0.13 9.00 9.12
C LEU A 100 0.71 8.58 10.33
N GLU A 101 1.86 9.23 10.53
CA GLU A 101 2.80 8.90 11.59
C GLU A 101 2.50 9.67 12.88
N SER A 102 1.34 9.38 13.43
CA SER A 102 0.83 10.04 14.64
C SER A 102 -0.37 9.29 15.20
N ALA A 103 -0.59 9.39 16.51
CA ALA A 103 -1.86 9.04 17.13
C ALA A 103 -2.86 10.20 16.98
N PHE A 104 -4.00 9.97 16.33
CA PHE A 104 -5.09 10.97 16.21
C PHE A 104 -6.06 10.81 17.36
N THR A 105 -5.77 11.47 18.48
CA THR A 105 -6.50 11.34 19.73
C THR A 105 -6.41 12.62 20.56
N THR A 106 -7.37 12.82 21.45
CA THR A 106 -7.33 13.88 22.48
C THR A 106 -6.81 13.37 23.83
N ARG A 107 -6.43 12.09 23.93
CA ARG A 107 -5.92 11.50 25.18
C ARG A 107 -4.61 12.11 25.61
N GLU A 108 -4.36 12.14 26.92
CA GLU A 108 -3.13 12.69 27.52
C GLU A 108 -2.19 11.61 28.05
N LYS A 109 -2.68 10.39 28.29
CA LYS A 109 -1.89 9.29 28.85
C LYS A 109 -0.94 8.73 27.79
N LYS A 110 0.34 9.06 27.93
CA LYS A 110 1.43 8.60 27.06
C LYS A 110 1.78 7.13 27.33
N ALA A 111 2.09 6.38 26.28
CA ALA A 111 2.66 5.04 26.41
C ALA A 111 4.07 5.11 26.98
N PRO A 112 4.51 4.14 27.80
CA PRO A 112 5.89 4.06 28.27
C PRO A 112 6.84 3.62 27.14
N GLY A 113 8.15 3.88 27.34
CA GLY A 113 9.21 3.37 26.46
C GLY A 113 9.50 4.18 25.20
N GLN A 114 8.75 5.24 24.92
CA GLN A 114 9.01 6.18 23.83
C GLN A 114 9.91 7.33 24.30
N LEU A 115 10.76 7.84 23.37
CA LEU A 115 11.51 9.09 23.54
C LEU A 115 10.69 10.31 23.11
N PHE A 116 9.86 10.13 22.07
CA PHE A 116 8.98 11.16 21.51
C PHE A 116 7.59 10.59 21.36
N TRP A 117 6.60 11.41 21.67
CA TRP A 117 5.19 11.08 21.47
C TRP A 117 4.60 12.06 20.47
N ILE A 118 3.98 11.55 19.43
CA ILE A 118 3.35 12.35 18.39
C ILE A 118 1.83 12.18 18.49
N LYS A 119 1.14 13.32 18.67
CA LYS A 119 -0.31 13.38 18.79
C LYS A 119 -0.90 14.47 17.91
N SER A 120 -1.63 14.08 16.90
CA SER A 120 -2.35 15.00 16.01
C SER A 120 -3.79 15.18 16.49
N ASP A 121 -4.32 16.41 16.37
CA ASP A 121 -5.73 16.66 16.61
C ASP A 121 -6.57 15.90 15.56
N PRO A 122 -7.59 15.12 15.95
CA PRO A 122 -8.41 14.36 15.01
C PRO A 122 -9.07 15.20 13.92
N SER A 123 -9.36 16.48 14.17
CA SER A 123 -9.94 17.39 13.16
C SER A 123 -9.03 17.59 11.95
N THR A 124 -7.70 17.45 12.13
CA THR A 124 -6.72 17.60 11.05
C THR A 124 -6.81 16.47 9.99
N LEU A 125 -7.43 15.34 10.30
CA LEU A 125 -7.70 14.28 9.32
C LEU A 125 -8.57 14.75 8.15
N GLN A 126 -9.41 15.78 8.38
CA GLN A 126 -10.21 16.34 7.30
C GLN A 126 -9.32 16.94 6.20
N SER A 127 -8.15 17.49 6.54
CA SER A 127 -7.22 18.04 5.54
C SER A 127 -6.60 16.94 4.66
N ILE A 128 -6.37 15.75 5.21
CA ILE A 128 -5.95 14.57 4.41
C ILE A 128 -7.02 14.25 3.36
N LYS A 129 -8.31 14.29 3.76
CA LYS A 129 -9.44 14.09 2.84
C LYS A 129 -9.53 15.20 1.81
N ASN A 130 -9.41 16.46 2.24
CA ASN A 130 -9.47 17.64 1.38
C ASN A 130 -8.32 17.70 0.38
N THR A 131 -7.15 17.15 0.73
CA THR A 131 -5.98 17.04 -0.16
C THR A 131 -6.20 16.01 -1.28
N GLY A 132 -7.10 15.03 -1.08
CA GLY A 132 -7.45 14.04 -2.09
C GLY A 132 -6.85 12.66 -1.84
N TYR A 133 -6.34 12.38 -0.63
CA TYR A 133 -5.91 11.04 -0.29
C TYR A 133 -7.09 10.07 -0.18
N ASP A 134 -6.89 8.84 -0.65
CA ASP A 134 -7.90 7.79 -0.72
C ASP A 134 -7.71 6.71 0.34
N ILE A 135 -6.46 6.42 0.70
CA ILE A 135 -6.11 5.37 1.67
C ILE A 135 -4.95 5.85 2.55
N VAL A 136 -4.97 5.45 3.82
CA VAL A 136 -3.96 5.84 4.80
C VAL A 136 -3.29 4.63 5.44
N ASN A 137 -1.97 4.73 5.69
CA ASN A 137 -1.29 3.84 6.62
C ASN A 137 -1.35 4.44 8.02
N ILE A 138 -1.73 3.63 9.01
CA ILE A 138 -1.69 3.97 10.43
C ILE A 138 -0.79 3.02 11.21
N GLY A 139 -0.06 2.12 10.51
CA GLY A 139 0.90 1.19 11.10
C GLY A 139 2.32 1.74 11.05
N ASN A 140 2.81 2.28 12.17
CA ASN A 140 4.16 2.85 12.33
C ASN A 140 4.57 2.84 13.81
N ASN A 141 5.76 3.37 14.14
CA ASN A 141 6.28 3.41 15.50
C ASN A 141 5.63 4.48 16.41
N HIS A 142 4.70 5.29 15.88
CA HIS A 142 3.92 6.27 16.65
C HIS A 142 2.44 5.89 16.80
N THR A 143 2.05 4.73 16.27
CA THR A 143 0.66 4.22 16.28
C THR A 143 0.08 4.12 17.69
N LEU A 144 0.89 3.67 18.67
CA LEU A 144 0.46 3.46 20.06
C LEU A 144 1.12 4.42 21.05
N ASP A 145 1.53 5.59 20.64
CA ASP A 145 2.13 6.61 21.52
C ASP A 145 1.20 7.00 22.68
N TYR A 146 -0.09 6.82 22.51
CA TYR A 146 -1.13 7.03 23.54
C TYR A 146 -1.85 5.72 23.89
N GLY A 147 -1.14 4.60 23.76
CA GLY A 147 -1.63 3.26 24.10
C GLY A 147 -2.67 2.71 23.11
N GLN A 148 -3.25 1.58 23.50
CA GLN A 148 -4.28 0.93 22.69
C GLN A 148 -5.53 1.80 22.51
N ASP A 149 -5.90 2.54 23.53
CA ASP A 149 -7.04 3.46 23.45
C ASP A 149 -6.81 4.59 22.46
N GLY A 150 -5.56 5.15 22.37
CA GLY A 150 -5.19 6.14 21.37
C GLY A 150 -5.25 5.61 19.94
N LEU A 151 -4.86 4.34 19.73
CA LEU A 151 -5.03 3.65 18.47
C LEU A 151 -6.51 3.45 18.12
N LEU A 152 -7.35 3.04 19.07
CA LEU A 152 -8.78 2.87 18.85
C LEU A 152 -9.47 4.19 18.50
N ASP A 153 -9.06 5.31 19.13
CA ASP A 153 -9.52 6.65 18.77
C ASP A 153 -9.12 6.97 17.31
N THR A 154 -7.84 6.75 16.94
CA THR A 154 -7.35 6.94 15.57
C THR A 154 -8.18 6.15 14.57
N ILE A 155 -8.40 4.85 14.82
CA ILE A 155 -9.22 3.99 13.96
C ILE A 155 -10.65 4.56 13.85
N SER A 156 -11.27 4.95 14.96
CA SER A 156 -12.62 5.53 14.96
C SER A 156 -12.71 6.79 14.09
N HIS A 157 -11.70 7.66 14.14
CA HIS A 157 -11.69 8.90 13.37
C HIS A 157 -11.47 8.64 11.87
N VAL A 158 -10.57 7.72 11.47
CA VAL A 158 -10.37 7.39 10.05
C VAL A 158 -11.59 6.68 9.47
N GLU A 159 -12.25 5.78 10.24
CA GLU A 159 -13.50 5.12 9.85
C GLU A 159 -14.65 6.12 9.67
N LYS A 160 -14.77 7.11 10.55
CA LYS A 160 -15.78 8.18 10.45
C LYS A 160 -15.63 8.99 9.17
N LEU A 161 -14.40 9.21 8.71
CA LEU A 161 -14.11 9.88 7.44
C LEU A 161 -14.14 8.92 6.24
N LYS A 162 -14.48 7.64 6.47
CA LYS A 162 -14.53 6.58 5.45
C LYS A 162 -13.18 6.37 4.73
N PHE A 163 -12.07 6.53 5.45
CA PHE A 163 -10.77 6.14 4.94
C PHE A 163 -10.57 4.63 5.10
N PRO A 164 -10.23 3.91 4.03
CA PRO A 164 -9.54 2.65 4.16
C PRO A 164 -8.19 2.87 4.87
N TYR A 165 -7.84 2.02 5.84
CA TYR A 165 -6.59 2.10 6.57
C TYR A 165 -5.90 0.74 6.66
N ILE A 166 -4.57 0.73 6.77
CA ILE A 166 -3.75 -0.48 6.85
C ILE A 166 -2.66 -0.36 7.92
N GLY A 167 -2.04 -1.50 8.26
CA GLY A 167 -0.84 -1.59 9.11
C GLY A 167 -1.10 -1.67 10.61
N ALA A 168 -2.29 -1.31 11.07
CA ALA A 168 -2.74 -1.51 12.44
C ALA A 168 -4.23 -1.85 12.47
N GLY A 169 -4.72 -2.35 13.60
CA GLY A 169 -6.12 -2.76 13.72
C GLY A 169 -6.60 -2.93 15.15
N LYS A 170 -7.92 -3.12 15.30
CA LYS A 170 -8.59 -3.42 16.57
C LYS A 170 -8.19 -4.80 17.13
N ASN A 171 -7.64 -5.65 16.26
CA ASN A 171 -7.12 -6.98 16.59
C ASN A 171 -6.19 -7.46 15.44
N ALA A 172 -5.59 -8.64 15.58
CA ALA A 172 -4.69 -9.22 14.58
C ALA A 172 -5.37 -9.38 13.21
N LYS A 173 -6.62 -9.89 13.17
CA LYS A 173 -7.33 -10.06 11.90
C LYS A 173 -7.41 -8.72 11.14
N ASP A 174 -7.76 -7.64 11.82
CA ASP A 174 -7.89 -6.31 11.21
C ASP A 174 -6.52 -5.76 10.77
N ALA A 175 -5.49 -5.87 11.63
CA ALA A 175 -4.14 -5.35 11.35
C ALA A 175 -3.45 -6.05 10.16
N TYR A 176 -3.69 -7.35 9.96
CA TYR A 176 -3.06 -8.16 8.90
C TYR A 176 -3.90 -8.31 7.63
N THR A 177 -5.10 -7.71 7.58
CA THR A 177 -5.97 -7.77 6.40
C THR A 177 -5.67 -6.62 5.45
N ALA A 178 -5.42 -6.93 4.18
CA ALA A 178 -5.28 -5.91 3.14
C ALA A 178 -6.59 -5.15 2.91
N ARG A 179 -6.50 -3.88 2.54
CA ARG A 179 -7.65 -3.11 2.06
C ARG A 179 -7.70 -3.15 0.54
N GLU A 180 -8.89 -3.40 0.02
CA GLU A 180 -9.15 -3.54 -1.40
C GLU A 180 -9.74 -2.25 -1.97
N MET A 181 -9.25 -1.85 -3.15
CA MET A 181 -9.79 -0.76 -3.96
C MET A 181 -9.87 -1.21 -5.42
N THR A 182 -10.98 -0.95 -6.07
CA THR A 182 -11.17 -1.28 -7.49
C THR A 182 -11.18 -0.01 -8.32
N VAL A 183 -10.27 0.08 -9.29
CA VAL A 183 -10.12 1.22 -10.20
C VAL A 183 -10.01 0.73 -11.64
N LYS A 184 -10.79 1.32 -12.55
CA LYS A 184 -10.81 0.96 -13.99
C LYS A 184 -10.91 -0.56 -14.22
N GLY A 185 -11.67 -1.26 -13.37
CA GLY A 185 -11.89 -2.70 -13.43
C GLY A 185 -10.74 -3.57 -12.91
N LYS A 186 -9.68 -2.98 -12.34
CA LYS A 186 -8.56 -3.68 -11.71
C LYS A 186 -8.65 -3.58 -10.20
N LYS A 187 -8.40 -4.70 -9.54
CA LYS A 187 -8.44 -4.85 -8.08
C LYS A 187 -7.06 -4.66 -7.48
N PHE A 188 -6.89 -3.62 -6.69
CA PHE A 188 -5.70 -3.32 -5.89
C PHE A 188 -5.93 -3.74 -4.45
N LYS A 189 -4.96 -4.42 -3.86
CA LYS A 189 -4.91 -4.67 -2.42
C LYS A 189 -3.70 -3.97 -1.81
N PHE A 190 -3.93 -3.28 -0.71
CA PHE A 190 -2.91 -2.57 0.06
C PHE A 190 -2.69 -3.28 1.39
N LEU A 191 -1.44 -3.59 1.70
CA LEU A 191 -1.04 -4.30 2.92
C LEU A 191 0.16 -3.60 3.54
N SER A 192 0.19 -3.45 4.87
CA SER A 192 1.29 -2.78 5.55
C SER A 192 1.73 -3.52 6.81
N PHE A 193 3.05 -3.46 7.09
CA PHE A 193 3.67 -4.01 8.27
C PHE A 193 4.65 -3.01 8.89
N VAL A 194 4.92 -3.19 10.19
CA VAL A 194 5.83 -2.34 10.97
C VAL A 194 7.02 -3.17 11.43
N ARG A 195 8.24 -2.77 11.03
CA ARG A 195 9.49 -3.42 11.47
C ARG A 195 10.39 -2.50 12.30
N PHE A 196 9.81 -1.48 12.85
CA PHE A 196 10.37 -0.67 13.93
C PHE A 196 9.25 -0.32 14.89
N MET A 197 9.32 -0.83 16.11
CA MET A 197 8.39 -0.51 17.18
C MET A 197 9.12 -0.47 18.53
N PRO A 198 8.74 0.46 19.42
CA PRO A 198 9.41 0.65 20.71
C PRO A 198 9.25 -0.54 21.66
N ASP A 199 8.09 -1.25 21.56
CA ASP A 199 7.73 -2.35 22.42
C ASP A 199 7.04 -3.46 21.60
N THR A 200 7.46 -4.70 21.78
CA THR A 200 6.86 -5.88 21.15
C THR A 200 5.40 -6.08 21.57
N ASN A 201 4.98 -5.52 22.69
CA ASN A 201 3.58 -5.50 23.13
C ASN A 201 2.68 -4.66 22.20
N TRP A 202 3.24 -3.90 21.27
CA TRP A 202 2.49 -3.14 20.26
C TRP A 202 1.91 -4.03 19.15
N VAL A 203 2.40 -5.26 19.03
CA VAL A 203 1.88 -6.23 18.05
C VAL A 203 0.42 -6.55 18.34
N ALA A 204 -0.41 -6.49 17.30
CA ALA A 204 -1.82 -6.86 17.37
C ALA A 204 -2.00 -8.34 17.76
N GLY A 205 -2.93 -8.60 18.66
CA GLY A 205 -3.33 -9.96 19.08
C GLY A 205 -4.79 -10.24 18.72
N ASN A 206 -5.25 -11.47 18.98
CA ASN A 206 -6.62 -11.87 18.62
C ASN A 206 -7.69 -10.93 19.20
N ASN A 207 -7.51 -10.47 20.44
CA ASN A 207 -8.41 -9.54 21.14
C ASN A 207 -7.63 -8.32 21.65
N LYS A 208 -6.57 -7.93 20.95
CA LYS A 208 -5.69 -6.82 21.35
C LYS A 208 -5.42 -5.92 20.17
N PRO A 209 -5.76 -4.62 20.24
CA PRO A 209 -5.38 -3.62 19.25
C PRO A 209 -3.87 -3.50 19.12
N GLY A 210 -3.38 -3.25 17.91
CA GLY A 210 -1.96 -3.10 17.66
C GLY A 210 -1.60 -3.04 16.19
N VAL A 211 -0.30 -3.13 15.92
CA VAL A 211 0.28 -3.06 14.58
C VAL A 211 0.56 -4.45 14.00
N ALA A 212 0.64 -4.55 12.68
CA ALA A 212 1.09 -5.74 11.99
C ALA A 212 2.61 -5.90 12.12
N ASN A 213 3.05 -7.07 12.63
CA ASN A 213 4.46 -7.36 12.96
C ASN A 213 5.30 -7.62 11.71
N GLY A 214 6.20 -6.73 11.38
CA GLY A 214 7.15 -6.85 10.27
C GLY A 214 8.50 -7.49 10.62
N TYR A 215 8.74 -7.91 11.87
CA TYR A 215 9.99 -8.59 12.25
C TYR A 215 10.03 -10.05 11.81
N ASP A 216 8.89 -10.71 11.70
CA ASP A 216 8.78 -12.09 11.22
C ASP A 216 8.57 -12.13 9.71
N LEU A 217 9.65 -12.36 8.96
CA LEU A 217 9.61 -12.45 7.50
C LEU A 217 8.71 -13.58 6.98
N ASN A 218 8.61 -14.70 7.71
CA ASN A 218 7.74 -15.80 7.31
C ASN A 218 6.27 -15.39 7.41
N LEU A 219 5.90 -14.67 8.50
CA LEU A 219 4.56 -14.11 8.64
C LEU A 219 4.27 -13.08 7.54
N VAL A 220 5.22 -12.17 7.24
CA VAL A 220 5.10 -11.17 6.15
C VAL A 220 4.83 -11.86 4.83
N THR A 221 5.68 -12.82 4.43
CA THR A 221 5.56 -13.49 3.12
C THR A 221 4.31 -14.39 3.04
N LYS A 222 3.96 -15.07 4.12
CA LYS A 222 2.71 -15.83 4.21
C LYS A 222 1.49 -14.93 3.99
N THR A 223 1.45 -13.80 4.69
CA THR A 223 0.33 -12.84 4.58
C THR A 223 0.25 -12.23 3.18
N ILE A 224 1.39 -11.88 2.55
CA ILE A 224 1.40 -11.41 1.17
C ILE A 224 0.77 -12.46 0.23
N LYS A 225 1.18 -13.73 0.33
CA LYS A 225 0.63 -14.83 -0.50
C LYS A 225 -0.88 -15.00 -0.33
N GLU A 226 -1.36 -14.95 0.92
CA GLU A 226 -2.78 -15.07 1.23
C GLU A 226 -3.58 -13.87 0.71
N GLN A 227 -3.08 -12.66 0.94
CA GLN A 227 -3.77 -11.42 0.55
C GLN A 227 -3.69 -11.11 -0.94
N LYS A 228 -2.68 -11.64 -1.67
CA LYS A 228 -2.55 -11.50 -3.12
C LYS A 228 -3.63 -12.28 -3.90
N GLN A 229 -4.22 -13.30 -3.29
CA GLN A 229 -5.31 -14.05 -3.92
C GLN A 229 -6.45 -13.10 -4.31
N ASP A 230 -7.03 -13.32 -5.49
CA ASP A 230 -8.13 -12.53 -6.06
C ASP A 230 -7.82 -11.03 -6.27
N ALA A 231 -6.54 -10.64 -6.32
CA ALA A 231 -6.11 -9.28 -6.64
C ALA A 231 -5.30 -9.24 -7.94
N ASP A 232 -5.57 -8.23 -8.78
CA ASP A 232 -4.68 -7.94 -9.92
C ASP A 232 -3.32 -7.47 -9.40
N TYR A 233 -3.33 -6.55 -8.42
CA TYR A 233 -2.11 -6.00 -7.84
C TYR A 233 -2.17 -5.99 -6.31
N LEU A 234 -1.04 -6.33 -5.67
CA LEU A 234 -0.82 -6.13 -4.24
C LEU A 234 0.31 -5.12 -4.03
N ILE A 235 -0.03 -4.02 -3.40
CA ILE A 235 0.90 -2.96 -2.99
C ILE A 235 1.28 -3.23 -1.54
N PHE A 236 2.58 -3.42 -1.30
CA PHE A 236 3.09 -3.68 0.04
C PHE A 236 3.77 -2.44 0.59
N TYR A 237 3.33 -1.99 1.75
CA TYR A 237 3.93 -0.87 2.45
C TYR A 237 4.67 -1.35 3.70
N MET A 238 5.84 -0.79 3.98
CA MET A 238 6.65 -1.19 5.14
C MET A 238 7.21 0.01 5.88
N HIS A 239 6.87 0.12 7.16
CA HIS A 239 7.48 1.08 8.05
C HIS A 239 8.72 0.45 8.68
N TRP A 240 9.92 0.79 8.16
CA TRP A 240 11.17 0.07 8.41
C TRP A 240 12.42 0.92 8.21
N GLY A 241 13.59 0.34 8.49
CA GLY A 241 14.89 0.96 8.23
C GLY A 241 15.52 1.52 9.49
N VAL A 242 16.40 2.48 9.30
CA VAL A 242 17.11 3.18 10.38
C VAL A 242 16.97 4.67 10.15
N GLU A 243 16.57 5.40 11.17
CA GLU A 243 16.41 6.86 11.12
C GLU A 243 17.68 7.55 10.65
N LYS A 244 17.50 8.59 9.82
CA LYS A 244 18.57 9.40 9.23
C LYS A 244 19.59 8.60 8.40
N SER A 245 19.18 7.43 7.89
CA SER A 245 19.95 6.66 6.91
C SER A 245 19.36 6.87 5.51
N ASN A 246 20.21 7.29 4.57
CA ASN A 246 19.84 7.47 3.15
C ASN A 246 20.03 6.19 2.32
N ARG A 247 20.50 5.11 2.92
CA ARG A 247 20.67 3.81 2.25
C ARG A 247 19.93 2.71 2.99
N PRO A 248 19.29 1.79 2.27
CA PRO A 248 18.66 0.65 2.91
C PRO A 248 19.72 -0.20 3.61
N VAL A 249 19.40 -0.63 4.84
CA VAL A 249 20.23 -1.56 5.60
C VAL A 249 20.04 -2.99 5.11
N GLU A 250 20.94 -3.89 5.53
CA GLU A 250 21.02 -5.25 4.97
C GLU A 250 19.71 -6.03 5.03
N TYR A 251 18.98 -5.99 6.14
CA TYR A 251 17.71 -6.72 6.24
C TYR A 251 16.63 -6.21 5.27
N GLN A 252 16.62 -4.90 4.93
CA GLN A 252 15.67 -4.36 3.95
C GLN A 252 15.92 -5.01 2.58
N LYS A 253 17.20 -5.15 2.18
CA LYS A 253 17.60 -5.82 0.94
C LYS A 253 17.25 -7.31 0.93
N GLN A 254 17.39 -7.99 2.09
CA GLN A 254 17.03 -9.42 2.22
C GLN A 254 15.52 -9.66 2.16
N TYR A 255 14.71 -8.71 2.65
CA TYR A 255 13.25 -8.80 2.64
C TYR A 255 12.66 -8.65 1.24
N VAL A 256 13.20 -7.71 0.44
CA VAL A 256 12.67 -7.39 -0.90
C VAL A 256 12.48 -8.61 -1.79
N PRO A 257 13.47 -9.49 -2.02
CA PRO A 257 13.29 -10.68 -2.85
C PRO A 257 12.14 -11.56 -2.36
N LYS A 258 12.06 -11.78 -1.05
CA LYS A 258 11.05 -12.66 -0.44
C LYS A 258 9.64 -12.11 -0.54
N MET A 259 9.47 -10.79 -0.40
CA MET A 259 8.18 -10.12 -0.56
C MET A 259 7.72 -10.13 -2.02
N VAL A 260 8.63 -9.91 -2.97
CA VAL A 260 8.34 -10.01 -4.41
C VAL A 260 7.99 -11.44 -4.81
N GLU A 261 8.77 -12.45 -4.39
CA GLU A 261 8.47 -13.86 -4.60
C GLU A 261 7.13 -14.29 -3.99
N ALA A 262 6.72 -13.65 -2.88
CA ALA A 262 5.42 -13.88 -2.25
C ALA A 262 4.24 -13.24 -3.02
N GLY A 263 4.49 -12.34 -3.98
CA GLY A 263 3.46 -11.76 -4.86
C GLY A 263 3.24 -10.26 -4.72
N ALA A 264 4.11 -9.51 -4.04
CA ALA A 264 4.05 -8.05 -4.04
C ALA A 264 4.33 -7.51 -5.45
N ASN A 265 3.49 -6.58 -5.94
CA ASN A 265 3.64 -5.92 -7.24
C ASN A 265 4.31 -4.55 -7.14
N ALA A 266 4.39 -4.00 -5.95
CA ALA A 266 5.20 -2.84 -5.59
C ALA A 266 5.50 -2.87 -4.10
N ILE A 267 6.67 -2.33 -3.70
CA ILE A 267 7.06 -2.18 -2.30
C ILE A 267 7.40 -0.70 -2.07
N VAL A 268 6.72 -0.08 -1.10
CA VAL A 268 6.94 1.31 -0.70
C VAL A 268 7.24 1.34 0.79
N GLY A 269 8.22 2.12 1.21
CA GLY A 269 8.63 2.20 2.60
C GLY A 269 8.72 3.61 3.16
N SER A 270 8.79 3.68 4.50
CA SER A 270 9.00 4.89 5.29
C SER A 270 9.68 4.57 6.62
N HIS A 271 9.79 5.51 7.54
CA HIS A 271 10.44 5.50 8.85
C HIS A 271 11.82 6.17 8.89
N PRO A 272 12.75 6.03 7.92
CA PRO A 272 14.07 6.67 8.05
C PRO A 272 14.03 8.19 8.15
N HIS A 273 12.91 8.85 7.91
CA HIS A 273 12.73 10.31 7.84
C HIS A 273 13.64 10.99 6.81
N TRP A 274 14.37 10.19 6.04
CA TRP A 274 15.18 10.56 4.88
C TRP A 274 14.76 9.75 3.68
N LEU A 275 14.83 10.35 2.50
CA LEU A 275 14.69 9.61 1.25
C LEU A 275 15.77 8.53 1.15
N GLN A 276 15.35 7.31 0.86
CA GLN A 276 16.23 6.23 0.43
C GLN A 276 16.04 5.97 -1.05
N GLY A 277 16.99 5.25 -1.66
CA GLY A 277 17.00 5.01 -3.10
C GLY A 277 15.87 4.14 -3.61
N PHE A 278 15.80 4.06 -4.93
CA PHE A 278 14.87 3.25 -5.69
C PHE A 278 15.58 2.05 -6.32
N GLU A 279 14.82 0.98 -6.58
CA GLU A 279 15.29 -0.23 -7.23
C GLU A 279 14.15 -0.88 -8.00
N TYR A 280 14.47 -1.72 -8.99
CA TYR A 280 13.57 -2.73 -9.52
C TYR A 280 14.13 -4.12 -9.21
N TYR A 281 13.35 -4.94 -8.52
CA TYR A 281 13.64 -6.35 -8.32
C TYR A 281 12.66 -7.19 -9.16
N ASN A 282 13.16 -7.96 -10.14
CA ASN A 282 12.33 -8.73 -11.07
C ASN A 282 11.16 -7.90 -11.66
N LYS A 283 11.44 -6.68 -12.13
CA LYS A 283 10.49 -5.70 -12.68
C LYS A 283 9.50 -5.09 -11.65
N VAL A 284 9.56 -5.50 -10.40
CA VAL A 284 8.75 -4.91 -9.32
C VAL A 284 9.45 -3.66 -8.79
N PRO A 285 8.77 -2.49 -8.78
CA PRO A 285 9.35 -1.25 -8.26
C PRO A 285 9.44 -1.27 -6.73
N ILE A 286 10.56 -0.79 -6.22
CA ILE A 286 10.89 -0.70 -4.80
C ILE A 286 11.29 0.75 -4.49
N ALA A 287 10.57 1.41 -3.58
CA ALA A 287 10.95 2.67 -2.97
C ALA A 287 11.23 2.41 -1.49
N TYR A 288 12.49 2.41 -1.08
CA TYR A 288 12.89 1.98 0.26
C TYR A 288 12.42 2.92 1.37
N SER A 289 12.42 4.23 1.13
CA SER A 289 11.84 5.24 2.02
C SER A 289 11.48 6.52 1.26
N LEU A 290 10.27 7.02 1.52
CA LEU A 290 9.81 8.31 1.00
C LEU A 290 10.13 9.47 1.95
N GLY A 291 10.80 9.22 3.08
CA GLY A 291 11.16 10.24 4.07
C GLY A 291 9.96 10.93 4.70
N ASN A 292 10.20 12.11 5.28
CA ASN A 292 9.13 12.96 5.78
C ASN A 292 8.30 13.51 4.61
N PHE A 293 6.99 13.65 4.80
CA PHE A 293 6.15 14.39 3.86
C PHE A 293 5.60 15.68 4.48
N LEU A 294 5.09 15.58 5.72
CA LEU A 294 4.74 16.74 6.52
C LEU A 294 5.30 16.58 7.93
N PHE A 295 6.32 17.34 8.24
CA PHE A 295 6.93 17.48 9.56
C PHE A 295 7.15 18.97 9.86
N PRO A 296 7.29 19.37 11.13
CA PRO A 296 7.56 20.77 11.49
C PRO A 296 8.81 21.32 10.80
N SER A 297 8.83 22.63 10.52
CA SER A 297 9.89 23.28 9.76
C SER A 297 11.27 23.35 10.46
N TYR A 298 11.42 22.80 11.66
CA TYR A 298 12.73 22.57 12.26
C TYR A 298 13.51 21.44 11.53
N VAL A 299 12.84 20.56 10.79
CA VAL A 299 13.54 19.64 9.92
C VAL A 299 14.24 20.41 8.80
N ASN A 300 15.47 20.05 8.51
CA ASN A 300 16.30 20.69 7.51
C ASN A 300 17.18 19.66 6.79
N GLY A 301 17.92 20.13 5.78
CA GLY A 301 18.78 19.24 4.98
C GLY A 301 18.00 18.03 4.48
N LYS A 302 18.55 16.83 4.68
CA LYS A 302 17.96 15.57 4.20
C LYS A 302 16.59 15.24 4.80
N SER A 303 16.30 15.70 6.00
CA SER A 303 15.00 15.50 6.64
C SER A 303 13.89 16.39 6.06
N ALA A 304 14.25 17.48 5.37
CA ALA A 304 13.30 18.34 4.68
C ALA A 304 13.09 17.94 3.21
N GLU A 305 13.99 17.15 2.63
CA GLU A 305 13.84 16.61 1.27
C GLU A 305 12.71 15.58 1.25
N THR A 306 11.75 15.78 0.35
CA THR A 306 10.55 14.94 0.22
C THR A 306 10.09 14.86 -1.23
N GLY A 307 8.98 14.21 -1.49
CA GLY A 307 8.37 14.16 -2.81
C GLY A 307 7.18 13.23 -2.90
N VAL A 308 6.62 13.18 -4.09
CA VAL A 308 5.53 12.28 -4.46
C VAL A 308 6.07 11.20 -5.37
N LEU A 309 5.94 9.94 -4.94
CA LEU A 309 6.20 8.78 -5.77
C LEU A 309 4.94 8.48 -6.57
N THR A 310 5.08 8.31 -7.88
CA THR A 310 4.00 7.83 -8.75
C THR A 310 4.36 6.46 -9.32
N LEU A 311 3.45 5.50 -9.16
CA LEU A 311 3.48 4.21 -9.81
C LEU A 311 2.39 4.15 -10.87
N THR A 312 2.76 3.81 -12.11
CA THR A 312 1.84 3.68 -13.24
C THR A 312 1.76 2.21 -13.67
N PHE A 313 0.59 1.63 -13.52
CA PHE A 313 0.29 0.24 -13.84
C PHE A 313 -0.35 0.12 -15.22
N LYS A 314 0.18 -0.74 -16.08
CA LYS A 314 -0.42 -1.12 -17.36
C LYS A 314 -0.18 -2.62 -17.58
N GLY A 315 -1.19 -3.44 -17.36
CA GLY A 315 -1.05 -4.90 -17.39
C GLY A 315 0.01 -5.37 -16.37
N LYS A 316 1.05 -6.06 -16.83
CA LYS A 316 2.14 -6.54 -15.96
C LYS A 316 3.25 -5.51 -15.73
N ASP A 317 3.24 -4.41 -16.47
CA ASP A 317 4.27 -3.39 -16.38
C ASP A 317 3.91 -2.35 -15.33
N VAL A 318 4.87 -2.03 -14.46
CA VAL A 318 4.76 -0.98 -13.46
C VAL A 318 5.91 -0.01 -13.64
N GLN A 319 5.59 1.22 -14.02
CA GLN A 319 6.55 2.29 -14.15
C GLN A 319 6.60 3.10 -12.85
N MET A 320 7.77 3.67 -12.55
CA MET A 320 8.00 4.47 -11.36
C MET A 320 8.51 5.86 -11.76
N SER A 321 7.99 6.89 -11.12
CA SER A 321 8.52 8.24 -11.19
C SER A 321 8.46 8.93 -9.83
N PHE A 322 9.34 9.89 -9.60
CA PHE A 322 9.40 10.66 -8.36
C PHE A 322 9.48 12.15 -8.66
N ASN A 323 8.55 12.92 -8.10
CA ASN A 323 8.57 14.37 -8.18
C ASN A 323 9.05 14.96 -6.85
N PRO A 324 10.25 15.58 -6.79
CA PRO A 324 10.79 16.14 -5.57
C PRO A 324 10.01 17.36 -5.08
N TYR A 325 9.83 17.44 -3.78
CA TYR A 325 9.34 18.58 -3.00
C TYR A 325 10.29 18.85 -1.84
N ILE A 326 10.03 19.89 -1.09
CA ILE A 326 10.78 20.22 0.13
C ILE A 326 9.83 20.72 1.22
N ILE A 327 10.07 20.31 2.47
CA ILE A 327 9.37 20.89 3.62
C ILE A 327 9.98 22.25 3.90
N ARG A 328 9.20 23.31 3.65
CA ARG A 328 9.61 24.72 3.83
C ARG A 328 8.44 25.52 4.40
N ASN A 329 8.67 26.30 5.44
CA ASN A 329 7.64 27.12 6.09
C ASN A 329 6.40 26.31 6.55
N ASN A 330 6.62 25.09 7.02
CA ASN A 330 5.58 24.14 7.43
C ASN A 330 4.61 23.75 6.30
N GLN A 331 5.08 23.77 5.06
CA GLN A 331 4.37 23.34 3.87
C GLN A 331 5.20 22.35 3.06
N VAL A 332 4.54 21.44 2.37
CA VAL A 332 5.10 20.65 1.27
C VAL A 332 5.19 21.56 0.06
N SER A 333 6.37 22.12 -0.18
CA SER A 333 6.60 23.19 -1.17
C SER A 333 7.28 22.65 -2.42
N PRO A 334 6.93 23.16 -3.62
CA PRO A 334 7.62 22.79 -4.83
C PRO A 334 9.08 23.24 -4.79
N VAL A 335 9.94 22.48 -5.43
CA VAL A 335 11.34 22.84 -5.65
C VAL A 335 11.51 23.59 -6.97
N ASN A 336 12.50 24.49 -7.05
CA ASN A 336 12.84 25.13 -8.32
C ASN A 336 13.62 24.14 -9.22
N VAL A 337 13.92 24.55 -10.47
CA VAL A 337 14.57 23.69 -11.47
C VAL A 337 15.93 23.17 -10.98
N GLU A 338 16.74 24.02 -10.35
CA GLU A 338 18.07 23.63 -9.85
C GLU A 338 17.99 22.72 -8.63
N GLU A 339 17.07 22.99 -7.71
CA GLU A 339 16.77 22.12 -6.57
C GLU A 339 16.28 20.74 -7.05
N LYS A 340 15.35 20.70 -8.04
CA LYS A 340 14.87 19.46 -8.63
C LYS A 340 16.02 18.65 -9.23
N LYS A 341 16.87 19.29 -10.02
CA LYS A 341 18.03 18.64 -10.63
C LYS A 341 18.95 18.04 -9.58
N LYS A 342 19.30 18.80 -8.53
CA LYS A 342 20.14 18.30 -7.41
C LYS A 342 19.50 17.12 -6.68
N ALA A 343 18.20 17.20 -6.39
CA ALA A 343 17.46 16.14 -5.72
C ALA A 343 17.47 14.84 -6.56
N LEU A 344 17.16 14.92 -7.86
CA LEU A 344 17.16 13.73 -8.74
C LEU A 344 18.57 13.17 -8.95
N GLN A 345 19.58 14.01 -9.09
CA GLN A 345 20.99 13.57 -9.15
C GLN A 345 21.40 12.85 -7.86
N TYR A 346 21.02 13.40 -6.70
CA TYR A 346 21.29 12.73 -5.43
C TYR A 346 20.58 11.37 -5.33
N LEU A 347 19.29 11.31 -5.66
CA LEU A 347 18.52 10.07 -5.66
C LEU A 347 19.15 9.02 -6.60
N GLN A 348 19.69 9.43 -7.75
CA GLN A 348 20.45 8.55 -8.63
C GLN A 348 21.65 7.91 -7.91
N THR A 349 22.37 8.65 -7.04
CA THR A 349 23.57 8.12 -6.34
C THR A 349 23.26 7.11 -5.24
N ILE A 350 22.04 7.15 -4.70
CA ILE A 350 21.61 6.26 -3.61
C ILE A 350 20.67 5.14 -4.07
N SER A 351 20.30 5.12 -5.36
CA SER A 351 19.46 4.11 -5.97
C SER A 351 20.28 2.97 -6.57
N THR A 352 19.68 1.80 -6.75
CA THR A 352 20.33 0.57 -7.23
C THR A 352 19.81 0.18 -8.61
N ASP A 353 20.71 0.06 -9.60
CA ASP A 353 20.43 -0.42 -10.95
C ASP A 353 19.24 0.25 -11.67
N VAL A 354 19.07 1.53 -11.43
CA VAL A 354 18.09 2.37 -12.11
C VAL A 354 18.72 3.59 -12.76
N GLU A 355 18.03 4.17 -13.71
CA GLU A 355 18.30 5.48 -14.31
C GLU A 355 17.18 6.43 -13.97
N ILE A 356 17.52 7.59 -13.38
CA ILE A 356 16.57 8.65 -13.04
C ILE A 356 16.80 9.81 -14.00
N ASP A 357 15.84 10.09 -14.86
CA ASP A 357 15.95 11.19 -15.82
C ASP A 357 15.55 12.56 -15.22
N ALA A 358 15.76 13.64 -15.97
CA ALA A 358 15.48 15.01 -15.51
C ALA A 358 14.00 15.27 -15.20
N THR A 359 13.08 14.43 -15.68
CA THR A 359 11.66 14.54 -15.38
C THR A 359 11.30 13.86 -14.04
N GLY A 360 12.18 12.98 -13.56
CA GLY A 360 11.98 12.14 -12.39
C GLY A 360 11.50 10.73 -12.73
N LYS A 361 11.44 10.35 -14.00
CA LYS A 361 11.12 8.99 -14.42
C LYS A 361 12.28 8.06 -14.08
N ILE A 362 11.95 6.91 -13.47
CA ILE A 362 12.90 5.93 -12.96
C ILE A 362 12.81 4.68 -13.82
N LYS A 363 13.87 4.38 -14.55
CA LYS A 363 13.95 3.24 -15.47
C LYS A 363 14.82 2.14 -14.89
N ASN A 364 14.38 0.89 -15.05
CA ASN A 364 15.18 -0.28 -14.72
C ASN A 364 16.35 -0.45 -15.70
N LYS A 365 17.58 -0.60 -15.20
CA LYS A 365 18.78 -0.84 -16.04
C LYS A 365 19.05 -2.32 -16.33
N ARG A 366 18.33 -3.22 -15.62
CA ARG A 366 18.48 -4.69 -15.78
C ARG A 366 17.55 -5.30 -16.84
N ASN A 367 16.84 -4.46 -17.61
CA ASN A 367 15.95 -4.92 -18.71
C ASN A 367 16.67 -4.93 -20.04
#